data_925cec7810310ab9b652f3a0289d5737
#
_entry.id   925cec7810310ab9b652f3a0289d5737
#
_cell.length_a   1.000
_cell.length_b   1.000
_cell.length_c   1.000
_cell.angle_alpha   90.00
_cell.angle_beta   90.00
_cell.angle_gamma   90.00
#
_symmetry.space_group_name_H-M   'P 1'
#
loop_
_entity.id
_entity.type
_entity.pdbx_description
1 polymer ?
#
loop_
_entity_poly.entity_id
_entity_poly.type
_entity_poly.pdbx_seq_one_letter_code
_entity_poly.pdbx_strand_id
1 'polypeptide(L)'
;MGVTVQLMVDARVSGVLFTCNPVSGDPSMLAINASWGLGLAVVGGEVTPDDYLVSKVTGEVVRSTVSRKDVEYVPDPQGRGTVRRDVPPARREEACLGDDALAALVGMSKVVERHFGGHQDVEWAIARDGTPPESLVVLQARPVTSPTRLAAMPSGSAMSFVLGTFGAPVEAGD
;
A
#
# COMPACT_ATOMS: atom_id res chain seq x y z
N MET A 1 9.73 1.53 -24.99
CA MET A 1 8.92 2.11 -23.90
C MET A 1 7.57 1.42 -23.92
N GLY A 2 7.13 0.79 -22.80
CA GLY A 2 5.81 0.17 -22.68
C GLY A 2 4.87 1.09 -21.91
N VAL A 3 3.60 1.10 -22.29
CA VAL A 3 2.52 1.84 -21.59
C VAL A 3 1.42 0.85 -21.24
N THR A 4 1.01 0.85 -19.97
CA THR A 4 -0.14 0.06 -19.50
C THR A 4 -1.35 0.98 -19.31
N VAL A 5 -2.49 0.59 -19.86
CA VAL A 5 -3.77 1.28 -19.65
C VAL A 5 -4.67 0.35 -18.87
N GLN A 6 -5.13 0.78 -17.69
CA GLN A 6 -6.03 -0.01 -16.85
C GLN A 6 -7.21 0.83 -16.37
N LEU A 7 -8.29 0.17 -15.99
CA LEU A 7 -9.46 0.81 -15.44
C LEU A 7 -9.14 1.41 -14.07
N MET A 8 -9.60 2.64 -13.83
CA MET A 8 -9.49 3.28 -12.53
C MET A 8 -10.42 2.56 -11.53
N VAL A 9 -9.84 2.09 -10.42
CA VAL A 9 -10.62 1.50 -9.32
C VAL A 9 -11.14 2.64 -8.43
N ASP A 10 -12.44 2.70 -8.16
CA ASP A 10 -12.97 3.57 -7.11
C ASP A 10 -12.61 2.96 -5.74
N ALA A 11 -11.43 3.30 -5.26
CA ALA A 11 -10.88 2.74 -4.04
C ALA A 11 -11.53 3.38 -2.81
N ARG A 12 -11.99 2.54 -1.87
CA ARG A 12 -12.31 2.96 -0.50
C ARG A 12 -11.04 3.09 0.32
N VAL A 13 -10.11 2.16 0.12
CA VAL A 13 -8.79 2.07 0.76
C VAL A 13 -7.80 1.58 -0.30
N SER A 14 -6.60 2.10 -0.28
CA SER A 14 -5.50 1.61 -1.11
C SER A 14 -4.19 1.67 -0.35
N GLY A 15 -3.18 1.00 -0.87
CA GLY A 15 -1.88 0.99 -0.23
C GLY A 15 -0.85 0.15 -0.95
N VAL A 16 0.23 -0.11 -0.22
CA VAL A 16 1.35 -0.93 -0.66
C VAL A 16 1.54 -2.08 0.32
N LEU A 17 1.91 -3.23 -0.20
CA LEU A 17 2.23 -4.43 0.57
C LEU A 17 3.56 -4.99 0.10
N PHE A 18 4.49 -5.19 1.05
CA PHE A 18 5.71 -5.95 0.82
C PHE A 18 5.51 -7.38 1.32
N THR A 19 5.79 -8.35 0.47
CA THR A 19 5.65 -9.76 0.86
C THR A 19 6.85 -10.29 1.69
N CYS A 20 7.72 -9.44 2.15
CA CYS A 20 8.70 -9.65 3.23
C CYS A 20 8.78 -8.35 4.05
N ASN A 21 9.38 -8.42 5.23
CA ASN A 21 9.68 -7.19 5.97
C ASN A 21 10.78 -6.41 5.21
N PRO A 22 10.49 -5.22 4.66
CA PRO A 22 11.47 -4.49 3.85
C PRO A 22 12.65 -3.95 4.66
N VAL A 23 12.53 -3.84 5.99
CA VAL A 23 13.57 -3.31 6.88
C VAL A 23 14.50 -4.43 7.34
N SER A 24 13.96 -5.55 7.81
CA SER A 24 14.77 -6.68 8.33
C SER A 24 15.08 -7.74 7.28
N GLY A 25 14.35 -7.77 6.15
CA GLY A 25 14.42 -8.85 5.16
C GLY A 25 13.69 -10.12 5.59
N ASP A 26 12.96 -10.12 6.72
CA ASP A 26 12.28 -11.29 7.24
C ASP A 26 11.18 -11.78 6.27
N PRO A 27 11.34 -12.98 5.68
CA PRO A 27 10.39 -13.52 4.71
C PRO A 27 9.08 -14.00 5.33
N SER A 28 9.02 -14.16 6.64
CA SER A 28 7.83 -14.63 7.37
C SER A 28 6.83 -13.51 7.68
N MET A 29 7.20 -12.26 7.41
CA MET A 29 6.41 -11.08 7.70
C MET A 29 5.90 -10.41 6.43
N LEU A 30 4.75 -9.76 6.54
CA LEU A 30 4.21 -8.80 5.58
C LEU A 30 4.28 -7.40 6.18
N ALA A 31 4.74 -6.42 5.42
CA ALA A 31 4.59 -5.02 5.77
C ALA A 31 3.51 -4.40 4.87
N ILE A 32 2.48 -3.82 5.47
CA ILE A 32 1.31 -3.26 4.76
C ILE A 32 1.16 -1.81 5.16
N ASN A 33 1.06 -0.91 4.18
CA ASN A 33 0.65 0.47 4.37
C ASN A 33 -0.72 0.68 3.75
N ALA A 34 -1.58 1.46 4.42
CA ALA A 34 -2.94 1.71 3.97
C ALA A 34 -3.38 3.16 4.23
N SER A 35 -4.14 3.72 3.29
CA SER A 35 -4.78 5.03 3.44
C SER A 35 -6.15 5.04 2.78
N TRP A 36 -6.96 6.03 3.14
CA TRP A 36 -8.28 6.24 2.52
C TRP A 36 -8.16 6.65 1.05
N GLY A 37 -9.06 6.16 0.23
CA GLY A 37 -9.18 6.53 -1.18
C GLY A 37 -8.04 5.98 -2.05
N LEU A 38 -7.67 6.76 -3.07
CA LEU A 38 -6.57 6.46 -4.00
C LEU A 38 -5.21 6.74 -3.35
N GLY A 39 -4.17 5.99 -3.74
CA GLY A 39 -2.82 6.09 -3.19
C GLY A 39 -2.10 7.44 -3.37
N LEU A 40 -2.69 8.38 -4.10
CA LEU A 40 -2.08 9.67 -4.42
C LEU A 40 -1.69 10.51 -3.19
N ALA A 41 -2.50 10.50 -2.13
CA ALA A 41 -2.19 11.25 -0.90
C ALA A 41 -0.94 10.73 -0.19
N VAL A 42 -0.70 9.41 -0.25
CA VAL A 42 0.48 8.75 0.31
C VAL A 42 1.71 9.05 -0.54
N VAL A 43 1.61 8.85 -1.85
CA VAL A 43 2.72 9.10 -2.79
C VAL A 43 3.12 10.58 -2.80
N GLY A 44 2.14 11.49 -2.70
CA GLY A 44 2.38 12.94 -2.60
C GLY A 44 2.91 13.41 -1.23
N GLY A 45 2.95 12.52 -0.23
CA GLY A 45 3.41 12.87 1.13
C GLY A 45 2.44 13.75 1.91
N GLU A 46 1.18 13.84 1.49
CA GLU A 46 0.15 14.67 2.14
C GLU A 46 -0.41 13.99 3.40
N VAL A 47 -0.34 12.66 3.48
CA VAL A 47 -0.76 11.88 4.64
C VAL A 47 0.28 10.82 4.98
N THR A 48 0.38 10.50 6.27
CA THR A 48 1.07 9.30 6.74
C THR A 48 0.06 8.16 6.76
N PRO A 49 0.30 7.04 6.04
CA PRO A 49 -0.59 5.89 6.05
C PRO A 49 -0.57 5.16 7.39
N ASP A 50 -1.57 4.31 7.61
CA ASP A 50 -1.50 3.27 8.62
C ASP A 50 -0.41 2.26 8.24
N ASP A 51 0.29 1.73 9.24
CA ASP A 51 1.36 0.74 9.07
C ASP A 51 1.01 -0.53 9.84
N TYR A 52 1.08 -1.68 9.16
CA TYR A 52 0.82 -2.99 9.75
C TYR A 52 1.97 -3.94 9.44
N LEU A 53 2.44 -4.65 10.46
CA LEU A 53 3.34 -5.78 10.34
C LEU A 53 2.57 -7.05 10.70
N VAL A 54 2.41 -7.96 9.74
CA VAL A 54 1.56 -9.15 9.86
C VAL A 54 2.38 -10.41 9.64
N SER A 55 2.20 -11.42 10.49
CA SER A 55 2.79 -12.74 10.30
C SER A 55 2.12 -13.46 9.11
N LYS A 56 2.90 -13.87 8.11
CA LYS A 56 2.38 -14.70 7.00
C LYS A 56 1.94 -16.09 7.43
N VAL A 57 2.52 -16.59 8.52
CA VAL A 57 2.28 -17.96 9.01
C VAL A 57 0.96 -18.01 9.77
N THR A 58 0.80 -17.14 10.76
CA THR A 58 -0.38 -17.15 11.66
C THR A 58 -1.50 -16.23 11.19
N GLY A 59 -1.19 -15.21 10.36
CA GLY A 59 -2.11 -14.14 9.99
C GLY A 59 -2.27 -13.06 11.06
N GLU A 60 -1.56 -13.19 12.19
CA GLU A 60 -1.66 -12.26 13.31
C GLU A 60 -0.96 -10.93 13.02
N VAL A 61 -1.57 -9.84 13.47
CA VAL A 61 -0.98 -8.50 13.45
C VAL A 61 0.04 -8.41 14.57
N VAL A 62 1.33 -8.37 14.22
CA VAL A 62 2.45 -8.25 15.18
C VAL A 62 2.61 -6.81 15.66
N ARG A 63 2.37 -5.84 14.75
CA ARG A 63 2.42 -4.42 15.03
C ARG A 63 1.42 -3.69 14.15
N SER A 64 0.74 -2.71 14.71
CA SER A 64 -0.10 -1.79 13.96
C SER A 64 0.12 -0.37 14.48
N THR A 65 0.17 0.58 13.56
CA THR A 65 0.23 2.01 13.88
C THR A 65 -0.81 2.71 13.04
N VAL A 66 -1.83 3.25 13.66
CA VAL A 66 -2.85 4.05 13.00
C VAL A 66 -2.42 5.50 12.99
N SER A 67 -2.38 6.08 11.81
CA SER A 67 -1.97 7.47 11.60
C SER A 67 -3.17 8.36 11.34
N ARG A 68 -3.00 9.67 11.55
CA ARG A 68 -4.03 10.65 11.17
C ARG A 68 -3.99 10.92 9.68
N LYS A 69 -5.15 10.77 9.02
CA LYS A 69 -5.35 10.93 7.57
C LYS A 69 -6.37 12.04 7.32
N ASP A 70 -5.92 13.26 7.06
CA ASP A 70 -6.80 14.42 6.91
C ASP A 70 -7.42 14.54 5.52
N VAL A 71 -6.78 13.94 4.49
CA VAL A 71 -7.21 14.04 3.10
C VAL A 71 -7.23 12.68 2.41
N GLU A 72 -8.08 12.54 1.42
CA GLU A 72 -8.14 11.41 0.50
C GLU A 72 -8.34 11.90 -0.94
N TYR A 73 -7.89 11.09 -1.91
CA TYR A 73 -8.21 11.29 -3.32
C TYR A 73 -9.24 10.26 -3.77
N VAL A 74 -10.18 10.69 -4.58
CA VAL A 74 -11.21 9.81 -5.16
C VAL A 74 -11.32 10.09 -6.66
N PRO A 75 -11.85 9.15 -7.47
CA PRO A 75 -12.17 9.44 -8.86
C PRO A 75 -13.13 10.63 -8.97
N ASP A 76 -12.88 11.53 -9.95
CA ASP A 76 -13.82 12.62 -10.24
C ASP A 76 -15.13 12.03 -10.80
N PRO A 77 -16.28 12.31 -10.17
CA PRO A 77 -17.58 11.86 -10.68
C PRO A 77 -17.88 12.33 -12.11
N GLN A 78 -17.23 13.38 -12.59
CA GLN A 78 -17.34 13.87 -13.96
C GLN A 78 -16.36 13.19 -14.93
N GLY A 79 -15.59 12.19 -14.47
CA GLY A 79 -14.67 11.41 -15.31
C GLY A 79 -13.42 12.15 -15.76
N ARG A 80 -13.04 13.25 -15.10
CA ARG A 80 -11.90 14.11 -15.46
C ARG A 80 -10.67 13.92 -14.58
N GLY A 81 -10.45 12.70 -14.07
CA GLY A 81 -9.29 12.38 -13.25
C GLY A 81 -9.65 12.12 -11.79
N THR A 82 -9.00 12.81 -10.86
CA THR A 82 -9.17 12.61 -9.41
C THR A 82 -9.46 13.92 -8.70
N VAL A 83 -10.21 13.84 -7.60
CA VAL A 83 -10.55 14.97 -6.74
C VAL A 83 -9.99 14.73 -5.35
N ARG A 84 -9.29 15.73 -4.82
CA ARG A 84 -8.87 15.79 -3.43
C ARG A 84 -10.04 16.23 -2.56
N ARG A 85 -10.28 15.54 -1.46
CA ARG A 85 -11.28 15.93 -0.47
C ARG A 85 -10.79 15.67 0.96
N ASP A 86 -11.39 16.38 1.91
CA ASP A 86 -11.11 16.17 3.32
C ASP A 86 -11.78 14.88 3.82
N VAL A 87 -11.04 14.12 4.63
CA VAL A 87 -11.59 12.98 5.35
C VAL A 87 -12.47 13.48 6.49
N PRO A 88 -13.70 12.96 6.66
CA PRO A 88 -14.56 13.34 7.78
C PRO A 88 -13.83 13.17 9.13
N PRO A 89 -13.98 14.11 10.07
CA PRO A 89 -13.21 14.10 11.33
C PRO A 89 -13.27 12.77 12.10
N ALA A 90 -14.43 12.11 12.11
CA ALA A 90 -14.60 10.82 12.76
C ALA A 90 -13.72 9.69 12.17
N ARG A 91 -13.34 9.80 10.89
CA ARG A 91 -12.56 8.77 10.19
C ARG A 91 -11.06 9.06 10.12
N ARG A 92 -10.63 10.25 10.51
CA ARG A 92 -9.21 10.65 10.33
C ARG A 92 -8.24 9.78 11.11
N GLU A 93 -8.62 9.31 12.28
CA GLU A 93 -7.81 8.48 13.17
C GLU A 93 -8.36 7.05 13.27
N GLU A 94 -9.24 6.66 12.35
CA GLU A 94 -9.78 5.31 12.22
C GLU A 94 -8.82 4.44 11.42
N ALA A 95 -8.65 3.17 11.82
CA ALA A 95 -7.88 2.20 11.08
C ALA A 95 -8.52 1.96 9.69
N CYS A 96 -7.70 2.03 8.63
CA CYS A 96 -8.19 1.79 7.28
C CYS A 96 -8.60 0.34 7.02
N LEU A 97 -7.96 -0.60 7.72
CA LEU A 97 -8.14 -2.04 7.52
C LEU A 97 -8.72 -2.69 8.78
N GLY A 98 -9.78 -3.46 8.60
CA GLY A 98 -10.28 -4.43 9.57
C GLY A 98 -9.70 -5.82 9.32
N ASP A 99 -10.03 -6.77 10.20
CA ASP A 99 -9.49 -8.12 10.21
C ASP A 99 -9.74 -8.87 8.88
N ASP A 100 -10.93 -8.75 8.29
CA ASP A 100 -11.27 -9.38 7.00
C ASP A 100 -10.38 -8.88 5.87
N ALA A 101 -10.10 -7.58 5.84
CA ALA A 101 -9.23 -6.96 4.84
C ALA A 101 -7.77 -7.40 5.02
N LEU A 102 -7.28 -7.47 6.25
CA LEU A 102 -5.94 -7.98 6.57
C LEU A 102 -5.81 -9.45 6.18
N ALA A 103 -6.79 -10.29 6.50
CA ALA A 103 -6.81 -11.71 6.10
C ALA A 103 -6.80 -11.87 4.58
N ALA A 104 -7.57 -11.06 3.85
CA ALA A 104 -7.60 -11.06 2.38
C ALA A 104 -6.24 -10.66 1.80
N LEU A 105 -5.58 -9.63 2.35
CA LEU A 105 -4.24 -9.20 1.94
C LEU A 105 -3.18 -10.28 2.19
N VAL A 106 -3.24 -11.00 3.33
CA VAL A 106 -2.38 -12.16 3.60
C VAL A 106 -2.61 -13.27 2.57
N GLY A 107 -3.87 -13.56 2.24
CA GLY A 107 -4.22 -14.54 1.21
C GLY A 107 -3.66 -14.15 -0.16
N MET A 108 -3.90 -12.92 -0.58
CA MET A 108 -3.43 -12.36 -1.85
C MET A 108 -1.90 -12.39 -1.95
N SER A 109 -1.19 -12.00 -0.90
CA SER A 109 0.28 -12.00 -0.87
C SER A 109 0.89 -13.36 -1.18
N LYS A 110 0.31 -14.44 -0.65
CA LYS A 110 0.73 -15.83 -0.90
C LYS A 110 0.52 -16.24 -2.37
N VAL A 111 -0.57 -15.78 -2.98
CA VAL A 111 -0.85 -16.03 -4.40
C VAL A 111 0.16 -15.31 -5.28
N VAL A 112 0.41 -14.03 -5.00
CA VAL A 112 1.37 -13.19 -5.74
C VAL A 112 2.78 -13.76 -5.63
N GLU A 113 3.27 -14.08 -4.43
CA GLU A 113 4.60 -14.69 -4.26
C GLU A 113 4.74 -16.00 -5.03
N ARG A 114 3.73 -16.85 -4.98
CA ARG A 114 3.75 -18.14 -5.70
C ARG A 114 3.81 -17.92 -7.21
N HIS A 115 3.09 -16.93 -7.72
CA HIS A 115 3.03 -16.61 -9.14
C HIS A 115 4.37 -16.11 -9.67
N PHE A 116 5.02 -15.20 -8.94
CA PHE A 116 6.28 -14.58 -9.36
C PHE A 116 7.54 -15.31 -8.87
N GLY A 117 7.41 -16.27 -7.97
CA GLY A 117 8.53 -17.07 -7.45
C GLY A 117 9.50 -16.31 -6.53
N GLY A 118 9.05 -15.21 -5.91
CA GLY A 118 9.88 -14.41 -5.01
C GLY A 118 9.13 -13.26 -4.37
N HIS A 119 9.81 -12.54 -3.47
CA HIS A 119 9.20 -11.42 -2.75
C HIS A 119 8.83 -10.27 -3.68
N GLN A 120 7.64 -9.73 -3.45
CA GLN A 120 7.04 -8.68 -4.27
C GLN A 120 6.70 -7.45 -3.43
N ASP A 121 6.82 -6.29 -4.07
CA ASP A 121 6.23 -5.02 -3.71
C ASP A 121 4.94 -4.89 -4.53
N VAL A 122 3.81 -4.80 -3.85
CA VAL A 122 2.46 -4.90 -4.45
C VAL A 122 1.65 -3.66 -4.12
N GLU A 123 1.22 -2.95 -5.16
CA GLU A 123 0.19 -1.93 -5.03
C GLU A 123 -1.18 -2.57 -5.12
N TRP A 124 -2.05 -2.22 -4.20
CA TRP A 124 -3.38 -2.81 -4.09
C TRP A 124 -4.44 -1.76 -3.75
N ALA A 125 -5.69 -2.10 -4.03
CA ALA A 125 -6.85 -1.32 -3.65
C ALA A 125 -8.00 -2.23 -3.19
N ILE A 126 -8.81 -1.74 -2.27
CA ILE A 126 -10.12 -2.30 -1.93
C ILE A 126 -11.15 -1.37 -2.54
N ALA A 127 -11.92 -1.88 -3.49
CA ALA A 127 -12.98 -1.13 -4.13
C ALA A 127 -14.05 -0.69 -3.13
N ARG A 128 -14.70 0.42 -3.41
CA ARG A 128 -15.77 0.96 -2.56
C ARG A 128 -16.96 0.05 -2.50
N ASP A 129 -17.26 -0.60 -3.62
CA ASP A 129 -18.34 -1.57 -3.72
C ASP A 129 -17.82 -2.98 -3.40
N GLY A 130 -18.55 -3.68 -2.55
CA GLY A 130 -18.21 -5.04 -2.13
C GLY A 130 -17.37 -5.11 -0.84
N THR A 131 -17.07 -6.35 -0.48
CA THR A 131 -16.28 -6.68 0.71
C THR A 131 -15.07 -7.53 0.30
N PRO A 132 -13.93 -7.46 1.01
CA PRO A 132 -12.84 -8.39 0.82
C PRO A 132 -13.29 -9.85 1.07
N PRO A 133 -12.74 -10.83 0.29
CA PRO A 133 -11.66 -10.68 -0.68
C PRO A 133 -12.09 -10.21 -2.08
N GLU A 134 -13.38 -10.20 -2.44
CA GLU A 134 -13.89 -9.97 -3.80
C GLU A 134 -13.62 -8.54 -4.29
N SER A 135 -13.61 -7.57 -3.36
CA SER A 135 -13.32 -6.16 -3.67
C SER A 135 -11.83 -5.82 -3.64
N LEU A 136 -10.94 -6.78 -3.29
CA LEU A 136 -9.50 -6.57 -3.28
C LEU A 136 -8.92 -6.74 -4.68
N VAL A 137 -8.23 -5.71 -5.16
CA VAL A 137 -7.63 -5.65 -6.50
C VAL A 137 -6.13 -5.41 -6.39
N VAL A 138 -5.34 -6.20 -7.12
CA VAL A 138 -3.91 -5.93 -7.35
C VAL A 138 -3.79 -4.94 -8.49
N LEU A 139 -3.12 -3.83 -8.25
CA LEU A 139 -2.89 -2.77 -9.25
C LEU A 139 -1.55 -2.96 -9.95
N GLN A 140 -0.51 -3.30 -9.17
CA GLN A 140 0.85 -3.52 -9.66
C GLN A 140 1.57 -4.50 -8.75
N ALA A 141 2.45 -5.32 -9.31
CA ALA A 141 3.41 -6.11 -8.55
C ALA A 141 4.78 -6.02 -9.20
N ARG A 142 5.82 -5.88 -8.40
CA ARG A 142 7.21 -5.85 -8.85
C ARG A 142 8.12 -6.57 -7.86
N PRO A 143 9.22 -7.20 -8.32
CA PRO A 143 10.17 -7.83 -7.43
C PRO A 143 10.75 -6.84 -6.43
N VAL A 144 10.87 -7.25 -5.16
CA VAL A 144 11.63 -6.49 -4.16
C VAL A 144 13.11 -6.56 -4.55
N THR A 145 13.70 -5.44 -4.93
CA THR A 145 15.11 -5.36 -5.29
C THR A 145 15.97 -5.34 -4.04
N SER A 146 16.56 -6.51 -3.73
CA SER A 146 17.61 -6.81 -2.73
C SER A 146 17.42 -6.34 -1.27
N PRO A 147 17.36 -7.28 -0.32
CA PRO A 147 17.40 -6.99 1.12
C PRO A 147 18.67 -6.25 1.56
N THR A 148 19.78 -6.41 0.83
CA THR A 148 21.09 -5.80 1.17
C THR A 148 21.10 -4.27 1.06
N ARG A 149 20.24 -3.68 0.24
CA ARG A 149 20.08 -2.22 0.17
C ARG A 149 19.22 -1.68 1.31
N LEU A 150 18.35 -2.53 1.88
CA LEU A 150 17.43 -2.20 2.97
C LEU A 150 18.14 -2.16 4.34
N ALA A 151 19.17 -3.01 4.52
CA ALA A 151 19.96 -3.06 5.76
C ALA A 151 20.86 -1.83 6.01
N ALA A 152 21.03 -0.97 5.00
CA ALA A 152 21.86 0.25 5.09
C ALA A 152 21.06 1.53 5.40
N MET A 153 19.72 1.44 5.59
CA MET A 153 18.89 2.60 5.91
C MET A 153 18.66 2.74 7.41
N PRO A 154 18.71 3.96 7.97
CA PRO A 154 18.43 4.18 9.39
C PRO A 154 17.00 3.73 9.71
N SER A 155 16.77 3.30 10.96
CA SER A 155 15.52 2.77 11.50
C SER A 155 14.34 3.71 11.27
N GLY A 156 13.76 3.63 10.09
CA GLY A 156 12.54 4.34 9.67
C GLY A 156 11.40 3.36 9.42
N SER A 157 10.17 3.83 9.45
CA SER A 157 9.01 3.01 9.08
C SER A 157 9.11 2.57 7.62
N ALA A 158 8.40 1.51 7.23
CA ALA A 158 8.27 1.08 5.82
C ALA A 158 7.87 2.24 4.89
N MET A 159 7.28 3.30 5.46
CA MET A 159 6.92 4.54 4.79
C MET A 159 8.13 5.31 4.23
N SER A 160 9.25 5.38 4.95
CA SER A 160 10.47 6.02 4.44
C SER A 160 10.98 5.33 3.18
N PHE A 161 10.75 4.02 3.08
CA PHE A 161 11.09 3.24 1.90
C PHE A 161 10.16 3.54 0.72
N VAL A 162 8.84 3.59 0.96
CA VAL A 162 7.84 3.93 -0.08
C VAL A 162 8.12 5.33 -0.65
N LEU A 163 8.30 6.34 0.20
CA LEU A 163 8.60 7.70 -0.24
C LEU A 163 9.94 7.81 -0.97
N GLY A 164 10.97 7.08 -0.53
CA GLY A 164 12.28 7.05 -1.21
C GLY A 164 12.25 6.36 -2.58
N THR A 165 11.27 5.49 -2.81
CA THR A 165 11.15 4.73 -4.08
C THR A 165 10.29 5.46 -5.12
N PHE A 166 9.30 6.24 -4.68
CA PHE A 166 8.33 6.93 -5.56
C PHE A 166 8.52 8.45 -5.63
N GLY A 167 9.22 9.05 -4.67
CA GLY A 167 9.30 10.50 -4.49
C GLY A 167 10.60 11.17 -4.94
N ALA A 168 11.54 10.47 -5.56
CA ALA A 168 12.74 11.11 -6.10
C ALA A 168 12.39 11.84 -7.41
N PRO A 169 12.52 13.19 -7.50
CA PRO A 169 12.42 13.89 -8.77
C PRO A 169 13.53 13.37 -9.69
N VAL A 170 13.18 13.01 -10.91
CA VAL A 170 14.15 12.79 -11.97
C VAL A 170 14.81 14.15 -12.24
N GLU A 171 16.05 14.33 -11.79
CA GLU A 171 16.85 15.46 -12.25
C GLU A 171 16.97 15.35 -13.77
N ALA A 172 16.40 16.32 -14.48
CA ALA A 172 16.66 16.49 -15.89
C ALA A 172 18.14 16.89 -15.99
N GLY A 173 18.98 15.94 -16.42
CA GLY A 173 20.36 16.23 -16.77
C GLY A 173 20.39 17.11 -18.00
N ASP A 174 21.18 18.16 -17.92
CA ASP A 174 21.61 19.01 -19.04
C ASP A 174 22.34 18.21 -20.14
#